data_f88fd23d952ffe7e92bc56bc3af210cc
#
_entry.id   f88fd23d952ffe7e92bc56bc3af210cc
#
_cell.length_a   1.000
_cell.length_b   1.000
_cell.length_c   1.000
_cell.angle_alpha   90.00
_cell.angle_beta   90.00
_cell.angle_gamma   90.00
#
_symmetry.space_group_name_H-M   'P 1'
#
loop_
_entity.id
_entity.type
_entity.pdbx_description
1 polymer ?
#
loop_
_entity_poly.entity_id
_entity_poly.type
_entity_poly.pdbx_seq_one_letter_code
_entity_poly.pdbx_strand_id
1 'polypeptide(L)'
;MDSMSANDLLKKVRKIEIKTRALSHQIFAGEYHSAFKGRGMAFSEVREYQYGDDVRNMDWNVTARMRSPYVKVFEEERELTVVLLVDVSRSRLFGTVGTSRKDMLAEIAAVLSFSAIINNDKVGALFFSEKVEKFIPPKKGRSHLLHIIKEIIEFEPTTDGTDISEALRYLTNAIKKKCTAFLLSDMLDVNKDGSPRYEEALKVAVNRHDLSVIEVYDPRERSIPNVGLIHIKDSETGKAAWVNTSDRKMRLAYEEWFRNVEQTSTRLFMKYNVDKVSIALDDDYVKGLMTLFKNR
;
A
#
# COMPACT_ATOMS: atom_id res chain seq x y z
N MET A 1 -24.40 -14.40 -6.34
CA MET A 1 -23.62 -13.15 -6.43
C MET A 1 -23.77 -12.69 -7.87
N ASP A 2 -24.47 -11.58 -8.10
CA ASP A 2 -24.64 -11.05 -9.45
C ASP A 2 -23.26 -10.58 -9.97
N SER A 3 -22.81 -11.17 -11.06
CA SER A 3 -21.60 -10.73 -11.76
C SER A 3 -21.83 -9.30 -12.23
N MET A 4 -21.06 -8.38 -11.71
CA MET A 4 -21.10 -6.97 -12.11
C MET A 4 -20.92 -6.87 -13.64
N SER A 5 -21.83 -6.16 -14.33
CA SER A 5 -21.73 -6.05 -15.79
C SER A 5 -20.43 -5.32 -16.18
N ALA A 6 -19.86 -5.65 -17.35
CA ALA A 6 -18.66 -4.97 -17.84
C ALA A 6 -18.83 -3.44 -17.92
N ASN A 7 -20.05 -2.97 -18.20
CA ASN A 7 -20.39 -1.54 -18.22
C ASN A 7 -20.37 -0.92 -16.83
N ASP A 8 -20.84 -1.62 -15.80
CA ASP A 8 -20.86 -1.09 -14.43
C ASP A 8 -19.45 -1.05 -13.84
N LEU A 9 -18.64 -2.03 -14.19
CA LEU A 9 -17.23 -2.03 -13.85
C LEU A 9 -16.49 -0.84 -14.47
N LEU A 10 -16.67 -0.60 -15.78
CA LEU A 10 -16.04 0.54 -16.45
C LEU A 10 -16.50 1.87 -15.85
N LYS A 11 -17.78 2.00 -15.49
CA LYS A 11 -18.29 3.17 -14.76
C LYS A 11 -17.62 3.33 -13.40
N LYS A 12 -17.45 2.24 -12.65
CA LYS A 12 -16.81 2.25 -11.33
C LYS A 12 -15.32 2.65 -11.42
N VAL A 13 -14.56 2.03 -12.33
CA VAL A 13 -13.16 2.39 -12.59
C VAL A 13 -13.05 3.87 -13.00
N ARG A 14 -13.91 4.35 -13.89
CA ARG A 14 -13.91 5.75 -14.32
C ARG A 14 -14.28 6.73 -13.21
N LYS A 15 -15.23 6.36 -12.33
CA LYS A 15 -15.59 7.17 -11.16
C LYS A 15 -14.41 7.28 -10.19
N ILE A 16 -13.73 6.18 -9.92
CA ILE A 16 -12.51 6.15 -9.09
C ILE A 16 -11.43 7.01 -9.73
N GLU A 17 -11.17 6.84 -11.03
CA GLU A 17 -10.19 7.63 -11.75
C GLU A 17 -10.44 9.14 -11.64
N ILE A 18 -11.68 9.60 -11.89
CA ILE A 18 -12.03 11.03 -11.82
C ILE A 18 -11.81 11.57 -10.41
N LYS A 19 -12.31 10.85 -9.38
CA LYS A 19 -12.19 11.23 -7.96
C LYS A 19 -10.72 11.32 -7.53
N THR A 20 -9.95 10.28 -7.82
CA THR A 20 -8.59 10.13 -7.31
C THR A 20 -7.57 10.99 -8.08
N ARG A 21 -7.77 11.22 -9.37
CA ARG A 21 -6.89 12.09 -10.17
C ARG A 21 -6.90 13.52 -9.68
N ALA A 22 -8.07 14.07 -9.35
CA ALA A 22 -8.18 15.42 -8.80
C ALA A 22 -7.47 15.52 -7.44
N LEU A 23 -7.68 14.54 -6.57
CA LEU A 23 -7.03 14.44 -5.25
C LEU A 23 -5.50 14.31 -5.37
N SER A 24 -5.01 13.48 -6.28
CA SER A 24 -3.57 13.29 -6.48
C SER A 24 -2.88 14.57 -6.96
N HIS A 25 -3.52 15.35 -7.83
CA HIS A 25 -2.97 16.62 -8.29
C HIS A 25 -2.94 17.71 -7.21
N GLN A 26 -4.01 17.79 -6.40
CA GLN A 26 -4.15 18.87 -5.42
C GLN A 26 -3.37 18.62 -4.12
N ILE A 27 -3.28 17.37 -3.69
CA ILE A 27 -2.87 17.02 -2.33
C ILE A 27 -1.52 16.31 -2.30
N PHE A 28 -1.28 15.40 -3.25
CA PHE A 28 -0.16 14.47 -3.15
C PHE A 28 1.07 14.78 -4.02
N ALA A 29 0.95 15.64 -5.04
CA ALA A 29 2.07 15.88 -5.96
C ALA A 29 3.32 16.42 -5.24
N GLY A 30 3.16 17.34 -4.27
CA GLY A 30 4.27 17.89 -3.50
C GLY A 30 4.71 16.99 -2.34
N GLU A 31 3.75 16.51 -1.53
CA GLU A 31 4.04 15.72 -0.31
C GLU A 31 4.57 14.32 -0.65
N TYR A 32 3.99 13.65 -1.66
CA TYR A 32 4.51 12.38 -2.15
C TYR A 32 5.95 12.49 -2.62
N HIS A 33 6.28 13.51 -3.42
CA HIS A 33 7.63 13.72 -3.92
C HIS A 33 8.63 14.01 -2.79
N SER A 34 8.22 14.72 -1.74
CA SER A 34 9.12 15.01 -0.62
C SER A 34 9.32 13.81 0.30
N ALA A 35 8.28 12.99 0.50
CA ALA A 35 8.32 11.81 1.36
C ALA A 35 9.17 10.67 0.79
N PHE A 36 9.13 10.47 -0.54
CA PHE A 36 9.81 9.36 -1.21
C PHE A 36 10.98 9.83 -2.09
N LYS A 37 11.98 10.48 -1.47
CA LYS A 37 13.18 10.93 -2.18
C LYS A 37 14.08 9.76 -2.60
N GLY A 38 14.08 9.40 -3.90
CA GLY A 38 15.02 8.44 -4.47
C GLY A 38 16.46 8.98 -4.51
N ARG A 39 17.46 8.10 -4.46
CA ARG A 39 18.88 8.41 -4.67
C ARG A 39 19.33 7.86 -6.02
N GLY A 40 19.08 8.59 -7.09
CA GLY A 40 19.59 8.26 -8.42
C GLY A 40 20.17 9.52 -9.05
N MET A 41 21.35 9.43 -9.66
CA MET A 41 21.91 10.52 -10.46
C MET A 41 21.87 10.08 -11.92
N ALA A 42 21.11 10.77 -12.77
CA ALA A 42 21.15 10.62 -14.20
C ALA A 42 21.98 11.76 -14.82
N PHE A 43 22.70 11.44 -15.84
CA PHE A 43 23.42 12.45 -16.63
C PHE A 43 22.37 13.39 -17.26
N SER A 44 22.46 14.68 -16.97
CA SER A 44 21.56 15.71 -17.53
C SER A 44 22.21 16.41 -18.72
N GLU A 45 23.33 17.05 -18.50
CA GLU A 45 24.02 17.82 -19.53
C GLU A 45 25.53 17.92 -19.25
N VAL A 46 26.26 18.49 -20.21
CA VAL A 46 27.65 18.91 -20.03
C VAL A 46 27.69 20.42 -20.13
N ARG A 47 28.17 21.10 -19.09
CA ARG A 47 28.38 22.55 -19.09
C ARG A 47 29.83 22.93 -18.82
N GLU A 48 30.21 24.16 -19.11
CA GLU A 48 31.52 24.67 -18.73
C GLU A 48 31.72 24.62 -17.22
N TYR A 49 32.95 24.25 -16.83
CA TYR A 49 33.37 24.19 -15.42
C TYR A 49 33.25 25.58 -14.78
N GLN A 50 32.67 25.65 -13.61
CA GLN A 50 32.65 26.83 -12.77
C GLN A 50 33.42 26.58 -11.49
N TYR A 51 34.04 27.63 -10.96
CA TYR A 51 34.81 27.53 -9.69
C TYR A 51 33.92 26.96 -8.56
N GLY A 52 34.35 25.84 -8.00
CA GLY A 52 33.58 25.09 -6.97
C GLY A 52 32.95 23.79 -7.45
N ASP A 53 32.96 23.52 -8.76
CA ASP A 53 32.51 22.21 -9.27
C ASP A 53 33.46 21.06 -8.87
N ASP A 54 32.90 19.87 -8.63
CA ASP A 54 33.72 18.70 -8.30
C ASP A 54 34.47 18.19 -9.53
N VAL A 55 35.80 18.26 -9.46
CA VAL A 55 36.72 17.80 -10.51
C VAL A 55 36.51 16.38 -10.95
N ARG A 56 35.92 15.53 -10.08
CA ARG A 56 35.57 14.11 -10.41
C ARG A 56 34.49 14.00 -11.47
N ASN A 57 33.68 15.04 -11.64
CA ASN A 57 32.62 15.09 -12.63
C ASN A 57 33.11 15.67 -13.99
N MET A 58 34.40 15.93 -14.17
CA MET A 58 34.93 16.49 -15.40
C MET A 58 34.76 15.53 -16.58
N ASP A 59 34.20 16.02 -17.69
CA ASP A 59 34.15 15.27 -18.94
C ASP A 59 35.41 15.53 -19.78
N TRP A 60 36.38 14.64 -19.66
CA TRP A 60 37.65 14.77 -20.36
C TRP A 60 37.52 14.71 -21.89
N ASN A 61 36.51 14.01 -22.41
CA ASN A 61 36.30 13.91 -23.86
C ASN A 61 35.78 15.23 -24.46
N VAL A 62 34.80 15.84 -23.78
CA VAL A 62 34.27 17.14 -24.20
C VAL A 62 35.32 18.26 -23.97
N THR A 63 35.99 18.25 -22.84
CA THR A 63 37.09 19.16 -22.50
C THR A 63 38.18 19.13 -23.58
N ALA A 64 38.60 17.97 -24.05
CA ALA A 64 39.60 17.81 -25.09
C ALA A 64 39.13 18.39 -26.45
N ARG A 65 37.82 18.28 -26.78
CA ARG A 65 37.26 18.80 -28.03
C ARG A 65 37.07 20.31 -28.00
N MET A 66 36.58 20.84 -26.88
CA MET A 66 36.18 22.25 -26.74
C MET A 66 37.32 23.16 -26.29
N ARG A 67 38.46 22.59 -25.84
CA ARG A 67 39.63 23.28 -25.30
C ARG A 67 39.35 24.15 -24.07
N SER A 68 38.23 23.92 -23.41
CA SER A 68 37.82 24.50 -22.16
C SER A 68 37.35 23.37 -21.22
N PRO A 69 37.53 23.50 -19.89
CA PRO A 69 37.08 22.45 -18.96
C PRO A 69 35.55 22.33 -18.93
N TYR A 70 35.04 21.13 -19.08
CA TYR A 70 33.61 20.83 -19.02
C TYR A 70 33.33 19.80 -17.93
N VAL A 71 32.21 19.98 -17.22
CA VAL A 71 31.72 19.06 -16.18
C VAL A 71 30.42 18.43 -16.58
N LYS A 72 30.27 17.16 -16.23
CA LYS A 72 28.99 16.44 -16.31
C LYS A 72 28.08 16.93 -15.20
N VAL A 73 26.95 17.49 -15.55
CA VAL A 73 25.88 17.81 -14.63
C VAL A 73 24.98 16.58 -14.53
N PHE A 74 24.83 16.10 -13.32
CA PHE A 74 23.92 15.01 -13.04
C PHE A 74 22.68 15.61 -12.38
N GLU A 75 21.52 15.43 -13.00
CA GLU A 75 20.24 15.63 -12.35
C GLU A 75 19.83 14.36 -11.65
N GLU A 76 19.26 14.51 -10.48
CA GLU A 76 18.74 13.38 -9.72
C GLU A 76 17.44 12.90 -10.38
N GLU A 77 17.56 12.05 -11.40
CA GLU A 77 16.41 11.41 -12.02
C GLU A 77 15.87 10.34 -11.06
N ARG A 78 14.78 10.67 -10.40
CA ARG A 78 14.16 9.88 -9.33
C ARG A 78 13.02 9.06 -9.86
N GLU A 79 13.31 8.09 -10.70
CA GLU A 79 12.30 7.09 -11.05
C GLU A 79 12.15 6.10 -9.90
N LEU A 80 11.10 6.27 -9.11
CA LEU A 80 10.76 5.32 -8.08
C LEU A 80 10.01 4.12 -8.68
N THR A 81 10.13 3.01 -8.00
CA THR A 81 9.28 1.85 -8.23
C THR A 81 8.35 1.70 -7.04
N VAL A 82 7.06 1.83 -7.27
CA VAL A 82 6.01 1.66 -6.27
C VAL A 82 5.38 0.29 -6.45
N VAL A 83 5.22 -0.44 -5.36
CA VAL A 83 4.55 -1.75 -5.37
C VAL A 83 3.44 -1.75 -4.33
N LEU A 84 2.22 -2.00 -4.78
CA LEU A 84 1.06 -2.15 -3.90
C LEU A 84 0.91 -3.64 -3.56
N LEU A 85 1.02 -3.98 -2.26
CA LEU A 85 0.67 -5.30 -1.75
C LEU A 85 -0.77 -5.23 -1.27
N VAL A 86 -1.68 -5.82 -2.01
CA VAL A 86 -3.12 -5.70 -1.78
C VAL A 86 -3.65 -7.02 -1.24
N ASP A 87 -4.15 -6.98 -0.02
CA ASP A 87 -4.86 -8.10 0.59
C ASP A 87 -6.18 -8.30 -0.15
N VAL A 88 -6.32 -9.49 -0.74
CA VAL A 88 -7.51 -9.88 -1.48
C VAL A 88 -8.27 -11.01 -0.78
N SER A 89 -7.92 -11.36 0.45
CA SER A 89 -8.61 -12.35 1.27
C SER A 89 -10.11 -12.07 1.40
N ARG A 90 -10.88 -13.02 1.87
CA ARG A 90 -12.34 -12.88 2.00
C ARG A 90 -12.77 -11.81 2.99
N SER A 91 -11.92 -11.46 3.96
CA SER A 91 -12.17 -10.39 4.93
C SER A 91 -12.47 -9.04 4.25
N ARG A 92 -11.91 -8.79 3.05
CA ARG A 92 -12.16 -7.57 2.27
C ARG A 92 -13.62 -7.33 1.86
N LEU A 93 -14.45 -8.39 1.83
CA LEU A 93 -15.88 -8.29 1.51
C LEU A 93 -16.70 -7.78 2.69
N PHE A 94 -16.10 -7.72 3.87
CA PHE A 94 -16.75 -7.20 5.08
C PHE A 94 -16.87 -5.67 4.98
N GLY A 95 -18.01 -5.17 5.43
CA GLY A 95 -18.28 -3.73 5.54
C GLY A 95 -19.68 -3.50 6.06
N THR A 96 -19.79 -2.76 7.16
CA THR A 96 -21.07 -2.47 7.83
C THR A 96 -21.58 -1.05 7.57
N VAL A 97 -20.77 -0.18 6.95
CA VAL A 97 -21.03 1.26 6.83
C VAL A 97 -21.35 1.72 5.41
N GLY A 98 -21.86 0.82 4.56
CA GLY A 98 -22.25 1.16 3.18
C GLY A 98 -21.11 1.18 2.15
N THR A 99 -19.85 1.21 2.61
CA THR A 99 -18.66 1.05 1.76
C THR A 99 -17.97 -0.25 2.13
N SER A 100 -17.63 -1.08 1.14
CA SER A 100 -16.87 -2.29 1.40
C SER A 100 -15.37 -1.97 1.55
N ARG A 101 -14.64 -2.78 2.34
CA ARG A 101 -13.17 -2.68 2.43
C ARG A 101 -12.54 -2.80 1.03
N LYS A 102 -13.07 -3.68 0.19
CA LYS A 102 -12.65 -3.81 -1.22
C LYS A 102 -12.70 -2.51 -1.99
N ASP A 103 -13.77 -1.73 -1.84
CA ASP A 103 -13.93 -0.47 -2.54
C ASP A 103 -12.97 0.60 -2.03
N MET A 104 -12.78 0.68 -0.72
CA MET A 104 -11.83 1.59 -0.11
C MET A 104 -10.38 1.24 -0.48
N LEU A 105 -10.00 -0.03 -0.46
CA LEU A 105 -8.68 -0.48 -0.93
C LEU A 105 -8.44 -0.10 -2.39
N ALA A 106 -9.46 -0.23 -3.26
CA ALA A 106 -9.36 0.17 -4.67
C ALA A 106 -9.17 1.69 -4.82
N GLU A 107 -9.89 2.50 -4.04
CA GLU A 107 -9.74 3.97 -4.05
C GLU A 107 -8.35 4.39 -3.54
N ILE A 108 -7.88 3.84 -2.42
CA ILE A 108 -6.54 4.12 -1.87
C ILE A 108 -5.45 3.72 -2.86
N ALA A 109 -5.52 2.51 -3.41
CA ALA A 109 -4.58 2.01 -4.41
C ALA A 109 -4.55 2.91 -5.66
N ALA A 110 -5.71 3.41 -6.09
CA ALA A 110 -5.81 4.33 -7.20
C ALA A 110 -5.13 5.67 -6.90
N VAL A 111 -5.37 6.28 -5.72
CA VAL A 111 -4.73 7.55 -5.32
C VAL A 111 -3.21 7.41 -5.30
N LEU A 112 -2.69 6.36 -4.66
CA LEU A 112 -1.25 6.09 -4.59
C LEU A 112 -0.65 5.91 -6.00
N SER A 113 -1.32 5.14 -6.84
CA SER A 113 -0.87 4.86 -8.20
C SER A 113 -0.92 6.10 -9.10
N PHE A 114 -1.96 6.94 -8.99
CA PHE A 114 -2.02 8.20 -9.74
C PHE A 114 -0.93 9.16 -9.30
N SER A 115 -0.66 9.26 -7.98
CA SER A 115 0.42 10.08 -7.44
C SER A 115 1.78 9.65 -7.98
N ALA A 116 2.04 8.34 -8.03
CA ALA A 116 3.26 7.80 -8.60
C ALA A 116 3.40 8.12 -10.11
N ILE A 117 2.31 7.96 -10.89
CA ILE A 117 2.36 8.24 -12.33
C ILE A 117 2.56 9.73 -12.63
N ILE A 118 1.97 10.63 -11.84
CA ILE A 118 2.19 12.08 -11.98
C ILE A 118 3.68 12.40 -11.83
N ASN A 119 4.38 11.69 -10.94
CA ASN A 119 5.82 11.81 -10.72
C ASN A 119 6.66 10.95 -11.68
N ASN A 120 6.06 10.40 -12.76
CA ASN A 120 6.72 9.54 -13.74
C ASN A 120 7.32 8.26 -13.18
N ASP A 121 6.81 7.76 -12.05
CA ASP A 121 7.24 6.53 -11.38
C ASP A 121 6.61 5.28 -12.01
N LYS A 122 7.20 4.10 -11.72
CA LYS A 122 6.65 2.80 -12.08
C LYS A 122 5.73 2.29 -10.97
N VAL A 123 4.58 1.73 -11.33
CA VAL A 123 3.64 1.13 -10.40
C VAL A 123 3.43 -0.33 -10.74
N GLY A 124 3.54 -1.20 -9.73
CA GLY A 124 3.19 -2.61 -9.77
C GLY A 124 2.22 -2.97 -8.65
N ALA A 125 1.62 -4.15 -8.73
CA ALA A 125 0.74 -4.66 -7.69
C ALA A 125 0.96 -6.16 -7.44
N LEU A 126 0.85 -6.56 -6.18
CA LEU A 126 0.88 -7.92 -5.71
C LEU A 126 -0.43 -8.19 -4.95
N PHE A 127 -1.24 -9.09 -5.47
CA PHE A 127 -2.46 -9.56 -4.81
C PHE A 127 -2.14 -10.80 -4.01
N PHE A 128 -2.53 -10.82 -2.75
CA PHE A 128 -2.26 -11.95 -1.86
C PHE A 128 -3.47 -12.29 -0.99
N SER A 129 -3.54 -13.54 -0.59
CA SER A 129 -4.42 -14.15 0.40
C SER A 129 -3.56 -15.05 1.31
N GLU A 130 -3.86 -16.32 1.50
CA GLU A 130 -2.92 -17.30 2.11
C GLU A 130 -1.67 -17.53 1.24
N LYS A 131 -1.73 -17.13 -0.01
CA LYS A 131 -0.63 -17.22 -0.98
C LYS A 131 -0.61 -15.99 -1.88
N VAL A 132 0.46 -15.87 -2.66
CA VAL A 132 0.48 -14.90 -3.75
C VAL A 132 -0.47 -15.36 -4.85
N GLU A 133 -1.51 -14.58 -5.08
CA GLU A 133 -2.54 -14.86 -6.08
C GLU A 133 -2.16 -14.32 -7.45
N LYS A 134 -1.64 -13.10 -7.51
CA LYS A 134 -1.26 -12.44 -8.77
C LYS A 134 -0.19 -11.39 -8.56
N PHE A 135 0.78 -11.35 -9.46
CA PHE A 135 1.76 -10.27 -9.50
C PHE A 135 1.68 -9.53 -10.83
N ILE A 136 1.51 -8.20 -10.76
CA ILE A 136 1.53 -7.28 -11.89
C ILE A 136 2.85 -6.50 -11.81
N PRO A 137 3.81 -6.77 -12.73
CA PRO A 137 5.12 -6.12 -12.68
C PRO A 137 5.04 -4.60 -12.80
N PRO A 138 5.96 -3.85 -12.15
CA PRO A 138 5.97 -2.39 -12.20
C PRO A 138 6.18 -1.87 -13.63
N LYS A 139 5.25 -1.06 -14.11
CA LYS A 139 5.31 -0.36 -15.41
C LYS A 139 4.79 1.05 -15.27
N LYS A 140 5.15 1.90 -16.24
CA LYS A 140 4.63 3.27 -16.36
C LYS A 140 3.35 3.31 -17.17
N GLY A 141 2.62 4.39 -17.01
CA GLY A 141 1.54 4.78 -17.90
C GLY A 141 0.14 4.51 -17.37
N ARG A 142 -0.76 5.37 -17.80
CA ARG A 142 -2.16 5.40 -17.36
C ARG A 142 -2.91 4.09 -17.65
N SER A 143 -2.67 3.47 -18.82
CA SER A 143 -3.33 2.21 -19.16
C SER A 143 -2.98 1.08 -18.21
N HIS A 144 -1.70 1.03 -17.78
CA HIS A 144 -1.23 0.04 -16.82
C HIS A 144 -1.86 0.25 -15.44
N LEU A 145 -1.98 1.51 -15.00
CA LEU A 145 -2.68 1.86 -13.77
C LEU A 145 -4.15 1.44 -13.80
N LEU A 146 -4.86 1.77 -14.87
CA LEU A 146 -6.27 1.40 -15.01
C LEU A 146 -6.47 -0.12 -15.02
N HIS A 147 -5.51 -0.86 -15.57
CA HIS A 147 -5.48 -2.32 -15.47
C HIS A 147 -5.33 -2.79 -14.02
N ILE A 148 -4.42 -2.20 -13.22
CA ILE A 148 -4.28 -2.53 -11.79
C ILE A 148 -5.58 -2.25 -11.03
N ILE A 149 -6.21 -1.08 -11.24
CA ILE A 149 -7.47 -0.74 -10.56
C ILE A 149 -8.58 -1.72 -10.93
N LYS A 150 -8.70 -2.04 -12.22
CA LYS A 150 -9.66 -3.04 -12.71
C LYS A 150 -9.46 -4.38 -12.00
N GLU A 151 -8.23 -4.85 -11.95
CA GLU A 151 -7.88 -6.10 -11.28
C GLU A 151 -8.25 -6.09 -9.78
N ILE A 152 -7.96 -5.01 -9.05
CA ILE A 152 -8.35 -4.91 -7.62
C ILE A 152 -9.86 -5.06 -7.45
N ILE A 153 -10.64 -4.49 -8.37
CA ILE A 153 -12.11 -4.51 -8.29
C ILE A 153 -12.68 -5.88 -8.69
N GLU A 154 -12.12 -6.53 -9.71
CA GLU A 154 -12.65 -7.77 -10.24
C GLU A 154 -12.06 -9.03 -9.59
N PHE A 155 -10.88 -8.92 -9.01
CA PHE A 155 -10.14 -10.08 -8.53
C PHE A 155 -10.97 -10.91 -7.53
N GLU A 156 -11.01 -12.20 -7.75
CA GLU A 156 -11.56 -13.17 -6.81
C GLU A 156 -10.44 -14.11 -6.34
N PRO A 157 -10.15 -14.15 -5.03
CA PRO A 157 -9.08 -14.99 -4.50
C PRO A 157 -9.43 -16.46 -4.62
N THR A 158 -8.41 -17.30 -4.73
CA THR A 158 -8.57 -18.75 -4.75
C THR A 158 -8.57 -19.37 -3.35
N THR A 159 -8.10 -18.62 -2.35
CA THR A 159 -8.09 -19.01 -0.93
C THR A 159 -8.73 -17.92 -0.08
N ASP A 160 -9.23 -18.30 1.09
CA ASP A 160 -10.05 -17.42 1.92
C ASP A 160 -9.25 -16.67 3.01
N GLY A 161 -8.16 -17.26 3.50
CA GLY A 161 -7.34 -16.73 4.59
C GLY A 161 -6.29 -15.71 4.14
N THR A 162 -5.48 -15.25 5.10
CA THR A 162 -4.46 -14.20 4.92
C THR A 162 -3.08 -14.69 5.40
N ASP A 163 -2.03 -14.49 4.57
CA ASP A 163 -0.61 -14.66 4.96
C ASP A 163 0.21 -13.48 4.44
N ILE A 164 0.42 -12.50 5.32
CA ILE A 164 1.24 -11.31 5.03
C ILE A 164 2.71 -11.70 4.83
N SER A 165 3.19 -12.75 5.51
CA SER A 165 4.58 -13.21 5.38
C SER A 165 4.90 -13.64 3.96
N GLU A 166 3.97 -14.34 3.31
CA GLU A 166 4.13 -14.79 1.93
C GLU A 166 4.22 -13.61 0.95
N ALA A 167 3.36 -12.60 1.13
CA ALA A 167 3.41 -11.38 0.33
C ALA A 167 4.75 -10.65 0.46
N LEU A 168 5.27 -10.48 1.69
CA LEU A 168 6.54 -9.81 1.96
C LEU A 168 7.75 -10.59 1.43
N ARG A 169 7.74 -11.93 1.56
CA ARG A 169 8.78 -12.80 0.98
C ARG A 169 8.78 -12.72 -0.53
N TYR A 170 7.61 -12.75 -1.16
CA TYR A 170 7.50 -12.62 -2.61
C TYR A 170 8.01 -11.27 -3.10
N LEU A 171 7.60 -10.16 -2.47
CA LEU A 171 8.10 -8.82 -2.78
C LEU A 171 9.64 -8.81 -2.79
N THR A 172 10.25 -9.30 -1.71
CA THR A 172 11.70 -9.33 -1.53
C THR A 172 12.41 -10.19 -2.57
N ASN A 173 11.75 -11.26 -3.05
CA ASN A 173 12.30 -12.16 -4.06
C ASN A 173 12.09 -11.65 -5.49
N ALA A 174 10.94 -11.06 -5.80
CA ALA A 174 10.60 -10.59 -7.14
C ALA A 174 11.25 -9.24 -7.48
N ILE A 175 11.35 -8.32 -6.52
CA ILE A 175 11.91 -6.99 -6.71
C ILE A 175 13.32 -6.93 -6.11
N LYS A 176 14.35 -6.92 -6.97
CA LYS A 176 15.75 -6.91 -6.51
C LYS A 176 16.27 -5.52 -6.14
N LYS A 177 15.74 -4.47 -6.78
CA LYS A 177 16.08 -3.08 -6.49
C LYS A 177 15.22 -2.56 -5.34
N LYS A 178 15.72 -1.58 -4.58
CA LYS A 178 14.93 -0.91 -3.56
C LYS A 178 13.68 -0.30 -4.20
N CYS A 179 12.50 -0.58 -3.65
CA CYS A 179 11.23 0.00 -4.07
C CYS A 179 10.49 0.57 -2.87
N THR A 180 9.54 1.45 -3.11
CA THR A 180 8.54 1.88 -2.14
C THR A 180 7.37 0.91 -2.19
N ALA A 181 7.06 0.26 -1.08
CA ALA A 181 5.99 -0.72 -0.99
C ALA A 181 4.91 -0.26 -0.03
N PHE A 182 3.65 -0.35 -0.44
CA PHE A 182 2.49 -0.09 0.40
C PHE A 182 1.75 -1.40 0.67
N LEU A 183 1.69 -1.80 1.92
CA LEU A 183 0.90 -2.95 2.36
C LEU A 183 -0.50 -2.49 2.75
N LEU A 184 -1.50 -2.95 2.01
CA LEU A 184 -2.91 -2.60 2.14
C LEU A 184 -3.67 -3.83 2.66
N SER A 185 -4.01 -3.88 3.96
CA SER A 185 -4.65 -5.02 4.62
C SER A 185 -5.39 -4.55 5.89
N ASP A 186 -6.18 -5.45 6.51
CA ASP A 186 -6.72 -5.26 7.87
C ASP A 186 -5.73 -5.63 8.97
N MET A 187 -4.57 -6.17 8.60
CA MET A 187 -3.49 -6.56 9.49
C MET A 187 -3.83 -7.63 10.54
N LEU A 188 -4.89 -8.41 10.30
CA LEU A 188 -5.36 -9.46 11.23
C LEU A 188 -4.70 -10.83 11.01
N ASP A 189 -3.46 -10.85 10.53
CA ASP A 189 -2.64 -12.06 10.41
C ASP A 189 -1.84 -12.30 11.70
N VAL A 190 -2.50 -12.95 12.69
CA VAL A 190 -1.98 -13.12 14.04
C VAL A 190 -2.04 -14.58 14.52
N ASN A 191 -1.16 -14.90 15.45
CA ASN A 191 -1.22 -16.14 16.20
C ASN A 191 -2.38 -16.14 17.24
N LYS A 192 -2.61 -17.27 17.87
CA LYS A 192 -3.64 -17.40 18.92
C LYS A 192 -3.41 -16.49 20.13
N ASP A 193 -2.16 -16.14 20.40
CA ASP A 193 -1.76 -15.22 21.46
C ASP A 193 -1.83 -13.73 21.06
N GLY A 194 -2.28 -13.44 19.82
CA GLY A 194 -2.38 -12.09 19.27
C GLY A 194 -1.07 -11.52 18.73
N SER A 195 0.01 -12.30 18.70
CA SER A 195 1.28 -11.87 18.10
C SER A 195 1.22 -11.92 16.57
N PRO A 196 1.79 -10.92 15.84
CA PRO A 196 1.86 -10.92 14.39
C PRO A 196 2.64 -12.13 13.85
N ARG A 197 2.10 -12.82 12.84
CA ARG A 197 2.75 -13.97 12.19
C ARG A 197 3.86 -13.56 11.23
N TYR A 198 3.88 -12.31 10.81
CA TYR A 198 4.73 -11.78 9.73
C TYR A 198 6.00 -11.06 10.21
N GLU A 199 6.39 -11.12 11.50
CA GLU A 199 7.53 -10.35 12.04
C GLU A 199 8.84 -10.63 11.29
N GLU A 200 9.20 -11.90 11.08
CA GLU A 200 10.46 -12.25 10.41
C GLU A 200 10.48 -11.80 8.94
N ALA A 201 9.38 -11.95 8.22
CA ALA A 201 9.28 -11.49 6.84
C ALA A 201 9.32 -9.96 6.75
N LEU A 202 8.67 -9.26 7.69
CA LEU A 202 8.69 -7.82 7.81
C LEU A 202 10.11 -7.29 7.99
N LYS A 203 10.87 -7.88 8.92
CA LYS A 203 12.27 -7.52 9.19
C LYS A 203 13.13 -7.60 7.92
N VAL A 204 12.95 -8.63 7.11
CA VAL A 204 13.69 -8.80 5.86
C VAL A 204 13.25 -7.77 4.81
N ALA A 205 11.94 -7.56 4.67
CA ALA A 205 11.38 -6.64 3.68
C ALA A 205 11.80 -5.18 3.93
N VAL A 206 11.75 -4.71 5.17
CA VAL A 206 12.14 -3.35 5.57
C VAL A 206 13.63 -3.06 5.32
N ASN A 207 14.49 -4.06 5.49
CA ASN A 207 15.92 -3.90 5.19
C ASN A 207 16.20 -3.72 3.68
N ARG A 208 15.30 -4.18 2.80
CA ARG A 208 15.47 -4.13 1.35
C ARG A 208 14.64 -3.06 0.66
N HIS A 209 13.47 -2.78 1.19
CA HIS A 209 12.48 -1.91 0.58
C HIS A 209 12.03 -0.85 1.57
N ASP A 210 11.46 0.20 1.05
CA ASP A 210 10.84 1.25 1.83
C ASP A 210 9.35 0.90 2.00
N LEU A 211 8.98 0.36 3.16
CA LEU A 211 7.65 -0.19 3.43
C LEU A 211 6.80 0.76 4.27
N SER A 212 5.57 0.96 3.84
CA SER A 212 4.51 1.63 4.61
C SER A 212 3.29 0.72 4.71
N VAL A 213 2.57 0.81 5.82
CA VAL A 213 1.38 0.03 6.10
C VAL A 213 0.15 0.94 6.12
N ILE A 214 -0.86 0.56 5.35
CA ILE A 214 -2.18 1.19 5.35
C ILE A 214 -3.19 0.14 5.79
N GLU A 215 -3.54 0.21 7.06
CA GLU A 215 -4.57 -0.63 7.65
C GLU A 215 -5.95 -0.06 7.33
N VAL A 216 -6.81 -0.90 6.74
CA VAL A 216 -8.21 -0.54 6.48
C VAL A 216 -9.10 -1.45 7.28
N TYR A 217 -9.91 -0.88 8.18
CA TYR A 217 -10.74 -1.65 9.12
C TYR A 217 -12.17 -1.14 9.19
N ASP A 218 -13.10 -2.02 9.57
CA ASP A 218 -14.45 -1.65 9.95
C ASP A 218 -14.51 -1.41 11.47
N PRO A 219 -15.06 -0.28 11.97
CA PRO A 219 -15.19 -0.06 13.41
C PRO A 219 -15.90 -1.18 14.17
N ARG A 220 -16.79 -1.93 13.51
CA ARG A 220 -17.51 -3.07 14.10
C ARG A 220 -16.60 -4.29 14.35
N GLU A 221 -15.46 -4.36 13.70
CA GLU A 221 -14.46 -5.41 13.98
C GLU A 221 -13.72 -5.16 15.30
N ARG A 222 -13.62 -3.90 15.72
CA ARG A 222 -12.96 -3.53 16.99
C ARG A 222 -13.91 -3.58 18.18
N SER A 223 -15.21 -3.42 17.94
CA SER A 223 -16.22 -3.33 18.99
C SER A 223 -17.53 -3.96 18.55
N ILE A 224 -17.92 -5.06 19.18
CA ILE A 224 -19.17 -5.76 18.88
C ILE A 224 -20.33 -5.01 19.55
N PRO A 225 -21.33 -4.54 18.79
CA PRO A 225 -22.52 -3.87 19.39
C PRO A 225 -23.41 -4.85 20.13
N ASN A 226 -24.15 -4.35 21.11
CA ASN A 226 -25.18 -5.14 21.78
C ASN A 226 -26.43 -5.23 20.89
N VAL A 227 -26.55 -6.31 20.13
CA VAL A 227 -27.67 -6.59 19.21
C VAL A 227 -28.35 -7.94 19.50
N GLY A 228 -28.12 -8.51 20.70
CA GLY A 228 -28.69 -9.78 21.08
C GLY A 228 -27.89 -10.98 20.59
N LEU A 229 -28.59 -12.07 20.28
CA LEU A 229 -27.98 -13.29 19.78
C LEU A 229 -27.78 -13.19 18.27
N ILE A 230 -26.53 -13.28 17.81
CA ILE A 230 -26.17 -13.22 16.39
C ILE A 230 -25.47 -14.50 15.94
N HIS A 231 -25.66 -14.85 14.69
CA HIS A 231 -24.95 -15.94 14.04
C HIS A 231 -23.76 -15.35 13.27
N ILE A 232 -22.56 -15.60 13.78
CA ILE A 232 -21.31 -15.13 13.16
C ILE A 232 -20.71 -16.28 12.37
N LYS A 233 -20.29 -16.00 11.16
CA LYS A 233 -19.50 -16.90 10.33
C LYS A 233 -18.13 -16.29 10.13
N ASP A 234 -17.10 -17.02 10.52
CA ASP A 234 -15.71 -16.67 10.24
C ASP A 234 -15.48 -16.71 8.72
N SER A 235 -15.02 -15.63 8.15
CA SER A 235 -14.82 -15.47 6.70
C SER A 235 -13.70 -16.37 6.16
N GLU A 236 -12.70 -16.69 6.97
CA GLU A 236 -11.52 -17.46 6.57
C GLU A 236 -11.74 -18.97 6.76
N THR A 237 -12.20 -19.37 7.94
CA THR A 237 -12.37 -20.80 8.25
C THR A 237 -13.73 -21.35 7.88
N GLY A 238 -14.69 -20.48 7.56
CA GLY A 238 -16.08 -20.85 7.29
C GLY A 238 -16.85 -21.38 8.50
N LYS A 239 -16.24 -21.44 9.70
CA LYS A 239 -16.89 -21.88 10.93
C LYS A 239 -17.94 -20.87 11.36
N ALA A 240 -19.08 -21.39 11.77
CA ALA A 240 -20.18 -20.56 12.25
C ALA A 240 -20.47 -20.84 13.72
N ALA A 241 -20.79 -19.80 14.47
CA ALA A 241 -21.13 -19.88 15.87
C ALA A 241 -22.23 -18.88 16.24
N TRP A 242 -23.07 -19.24 17.18
CA TRP A 242 -24.00 -18.32 17.82
C TRP A 242 -23.28 -17.56 18.93
N VAL A 243 -23.31 -16.26 18.88
CA VAL A 243 -22.68 -15.38 19.87
C VAL A 243 -23.73 -14.49 20.49
N ASN A 244 -23.81 -14.50 21.83
CA ASN A 244 -24.69 -13.64 22.57
C ASN A 244 -23.99 -12.28 22.84
N THR A 245 -24.29 -11.31 22.00
CA THR A 245 -23.72 -9.97 22.13
C THR A 245 -24.31 -9.13 23.27
N SER A 246 -25.36 -9.63 23.95
CA SER A 246 -25.85 -9.00 25.18
C SER A 246 -24.94 -9.26 26.39
N ASP A 247 -24.09 -10.29 26.33
CA ASP A 247 -23.11 -10.55 27.38
C ASP A 247 -21.98 -9.48 27.34
N ARG A 248 -22.02 -8.62 28.37
CA ARG A 248 -21.03 -7.55 28.53
C ARG A 248 -19.61 -8.09 28.73
N LYS A 249 -19.44 -9.21 29.44
CA LYS A 249 -18.11 -9.79 29.70
C LYS A 249 -17.46 -10.27 28.40
N MET A 250 -18.25 -10.91 27.56
CA MET A 250 -17.79 -11.36 26.25
C MET A 250 -17.34 -10.19 25.37
N ARG A 251 -18.16 -9.12 25.28
CA ARG A 251 -17.78 -7.92 24.49
C ARG A 251 -16.51 -7.26 25.00
N LEU A 252 -16.38 -7.08 26.32
CA LEU A 252 -15.17 -6.49 26.92
C LEU A 252 -13.94 -7.36 26.67
N ALA A 253 -14.05 -8.68 26.79
CA ALA A 253 -12.94 -9.59 26.51
C ALA A 253 -12.50 -9.54 25.03
N TYR A 254 -13.47 -9.43 24.12
CA TYR A 254 -13.19 -9.26 22.70
C TYR A 254 -12.48 -7.92 22.41
N GLU A 255 -12.97 -6.81 22.96
CA GLU A 255 -12.36 -5.48 22.79
C GLU A 255 -10.94 -5.45 23.38
N GLU A 256 -10.71 -6.10 24.51
CA GLU A 256 -9.39 -6.20 25.13
C GLU A 256 -8.42 -7.01 24.27
N TRP A 257 -8.88 -8.18 23.76
CA TRP A 257 -8.11 -8.99 22.81
C TRP A 257 -7.71 -8.18 21.58
N PHE A 258 -8.68 -7.49 20.96
CA PHE A 258 -8.41 -6.68 19.75
C PHE A 258 -7.42 -5.55 20.04
N ARG A 259 -7.59 -4.87 21.16
CA ARG A 259 -6.66 -3.82 21.60
C ARG A 259 -5.24 -4.35 21.80
N ASN A 260 -5.09 -5.53 22.35
CA ASN A 260 -3.79 -6.17 22.52
C ASN A 260 -3.14 -6.51 21.16
N VAL A 261 -3.90 -7.02 20.22
CA VAL A 261 -3.45 -7.28 18.84
C VAL A 261 -2.97 -5.99 18.19
N GLU A 262 -3.75 -4.92 18.27
CA GLU A 262 -3.41 -3.61 17.69
C GLU A 262 -2.15 -3.01 18.32
N GLN A 263 -2.03 -3.07 19.64
CA GLN A 263 -0.84 -2.58 20.36
C GLN A 263 0.40 -3.38 20.00
N THR A 264 0.30 -4.69 19.90
CA THR A 264 1.43 -5.56 19.54
C THR A 264 1.90 -5.30 18.11
N SER A 265 0.97 -5.19 17.18
CA SER A 265 1.25 -4.83 15.79
C SER A 265 1.89 -3.43 15.70
N THR A 266 1.35 -2.43 16.42
CA THR A 266 1.91 -1.07 16.43
C THR A 266 3.33 -1.04 17.00
N ARG A 267 3.60 -1.75 18.10
CA ARG A 267 4.97 -1.88 18.66
C ARG A 267 5.93 -2.52 17.67
N LEU A 268 5.46 -3.52 16.91
CA LEU A 268 6.26 -4.17 15.87
C LEU A 268 6.66 -3.18 14.77
N PHE A 269 5.72 -2.38 14.27
CA PHE A 269 6.03 -1.37 13.24
C PHE A 269 6.96 -0.28 13.77
N MET A 270 6.77 0.19 15.00
CA MET A 270 7.71 1.13 15.64
C MET A 270 9.11 0.53 15.77
N LYS A 271 9.23 -0.74 16.18
CA LYS A 271 10.51 -1.45 16.33
C LYS A 271 11.31 -1.49 15.02
N TYR A 272 10.64 -1.63 13.90
CA TYR A 272 11.28 -1.71 12.58
C TYR A 272 11.20 -0.40 11.78
N ASN A 273 10.76 0.69 12.40
CA ASN A 273 10.62 2.02 11.77
C ASN A 273 9.76 1.98 10.50
N VAL A 274 8.61 1.30 10.59
CA VAL A 274 7.62 1.20 9.51
C VAL A 274 6.50 2.18 9.78
N ASP A 275 6.25 3.06 8.82
CA ASP A 275 5.14 4.01 8.90
C ASP A 275 3.81 3.28 8.73
N LYS A 276 2.90 3.50 9.67
CA LYS A 276 1.55 2.92 9.65
C LYS A 276 0.50 4.01 9.75
N VAL A 277 -0.55 3.86 8.95
CA VAL A 277 -1.81 4.60 9.12
C VAL A 277 -2.97 3.62 9.19
N SER A 278 -3.90 3.87 10.11
CA SER A 278 -5.16 3.11 10.25
C SER A 278 -6.32 3.97 9.78
N ILE A 279 -7.13 3.46 8.86
CA ILE A 279 -8.23 4.16 8.20
C ILE A 279 -9.50 3.34 8.40
N ALA A 280 -10.49 3.91 9.08
CA ALA A 280 -11.79 3.28 9.21
C ALA A 280 -12.62 3.43 7.92
N LEU A 281 -13.55 2.48 7.68
CA LEU A 281 -14.39 2.51 6.47
C LEU A 281 -15.32 3.73 6.39
N ASP A 282 -15.59 4.39 7.50
CA ASP A 282 -16.36 5.63 7.61
C ASP A 282 -15.50 6.90 7.63
N ASP A 283 -14.18 6.76 7.66
CA ASP A 283 -13.25 7.89 7.68
C ASP A 283 -12.96 8.44 6.27
N ASP A 284 -12.47 9.68 6.27
CA ASP A 284 -11.86 10.29 5.07
C ASP A 284 -10.42 9.77 4.90
N TYR A 285 -10.28 8.75 4.04
CA TYR A 285 -8.96 8.13 3.77
C TYR A 285 -7.91 9.13 3.24
N VAL A 286 -8.34 10.24 2.65
CA VAL A 286 -7.42 11.29 2.14
C VAL A 286 -6.63 11.90 3.29
N LYS A 287 -7.29 12.20 4.41
CA LYS A 287 -6.64 12.73 5.63
C LYS A 287 -5.64 11.72 6.19
N GLY A 288 -6.01 10.43 6.20
CA GLY A 288 -5.13 9.36 6.63
C GLY A 288 -3.85 9.29 5.81
N LEU A 289 -3.97 9.30 4.48
CA LEU A 289 -2.83 9.28 3.57
C LEU A 289 -1.96 10.55 3.69
N MET A 290 -2.56 11.73 3.84
CA MET A 290 -1.81 12.97 4.09
C MET A 290 -0.99 12.88 5.38
N THR A 291 -1.57 12.33 6.44
CA THR A 291 -0.85 12.13 7.70
C THR A 291 0.33 11.17 7.52
N LEU A 292 0.14 10.07 6.79
CA LEU A 292 1.22 9.13 6.47
C LEU A 292 2.39 9.83 5.76
N PHE A 293 2.10 10.68 4.76
CA PHE A 293 3.15 11.36 3.99
C PHE A 293 3.83 12.49 4.74
N LYS A 294 3.12 13.21 5.64
CA LYS A 294 3.71 14.30 6.45
C LYS A 294 4.65 13.80 7.54
N ASN A 295 4.40 12.61 8.05
CA ASN A 295 5.23 12.03 9.12
C ASN A 295 6.50 11.36 8.59
N ARG A 296 6.70 11.40 7.29
CA ARG A 296 7.81 10.82 6.55
C ARG A 296 8.76 11.85 5.96
#